data_a6d06b571b10142d5144bf1361e03b4a
#
_entry.id   a6d06b571b10142d5144bf1361e03b4a
#
_cell.length_a   1.000
_cell.length_b   1.000
_cell.length_c   1.000
_cell.angle_alpha   90.00
_cell.angle_beta   90.00
_cell.angle_gamma   90.00
#
_symmetry.space_group_name_H-M   'P 1'
#
loop_
_entity.id
_entity.type
_entity.pdbx_description
1 polymer ?
#
loop_
_entity_poly.entity_id
_entity_poly.type
_entity_poly.pdbx_seq_one_letter_code
_entity_poly.pdbx_strand_id
1 'polypeptide(L)'
;MVDNFKSTQIIATGSSALDISERIFEPLTGRHLLFHLYPFSLKELYPKKSLFEVENQLPFHLVYGNYPDICLNREDAKVLLKNLAGQYLYKDVLVWKDIRKPELLDKLLRLLAYQVGSEVSIHELANQLKVKSETIESYIDLLEKSFVIYRLNAFSNHPRKEVTKM
;
A
#
# COMPACT_ATOMS: atom_id res chain seq x y z
N MET A 1 -6.16 11.51 27.72
CA MET A 1 -4.72 11.33 28.05
C MET A 1 -3.87 12.49 27.51
N VAL A 2 -3.95 12.82 26.22
CA VAL A 2 -3.18 13.93 25.62
C VAL A 2 -3.46 15.30 26.29
N ASP A 3 -4.68 15.57 26.68
CA ASP A 3 -5.10 16.85 27.28
C ASP A 3 -4.46 17.12 28.65
N ASN A 4 -3.95 16.11 29.32
CA ASN A 4 -3.31 16.23 30.64
C ASN A 4 -1.81 16.53 30.54
N PHE A 5 -1.21 16.46 29.34
CA PHE A 5 0.24 16.59 29.11
C PHE A 5 0.55 17.67 28.09
N LYS A 6 0.14 18.91 28.35
CA LYS A 6 0.27 20.05 27.41
C LYS A 6 1.72 20.39 26.99
N SER A 7 2.71 19.98 27.78
CA SER A 7 4.14 20.22 27.49
C SER A 7 4.87 19.01 26.92
N THR A 8 4.15 17.89 26.67
CA THR A 8 4.78 16.65 26.23
C THR A 8 4.40 16.36 24.78
N GLN A 9 5.40 16.15 23.93
CA GLN A 9 5.19 15.62 22.59
C GLN A 9 5.03 14.11 22.66
N ILE A 10 3.94 13.61 22.13
CA ILE A 10 3.65 12.17 22.04
C ILE A 10 3.82 11.74 20.59
N ILE A 11 4.66 10.73 20.36
CA ILE A 11 4.85 10.11 19.05
C ILE A 11 4.31 8.68 19.14
N ALA A 12 3.24 8.39 18.40
CA ALA A 12 2.68 7.04 18.27
C ALA A 12 3.13 6.46 16.93
N THR A 13 3.67 5.24 16.95
CA THR A 13 4.10 4.53 15.76
C THR A 13 3.44 3.16 15.69
N GLY A 14 3.21 2.64 14.51
CA GLY A 14 2.69 1.31 14.28
C GLY A 14 2.88 0.87 12.84
N SER A 15 2.94 -0.44 12.63
CA SER A 15 3.05 -1.05 11.31
C SER A 15 1.73 -1.05 10.55
N SER A 16 0.59 -1.08 11.25
CA SER A 16 -0.74 -1.04 10.66
C SER A 16 -1.24 0.40 10.58
N ALA A 17 -1.25 0.96 9.38
CA ALA A 17 -1.81 2.29 9.12
C ALA A 17 -3.31 2.35 9.43
N LEU A 18 -4.01 1.24 9.24
CA LEU A 18 -5.44 1.10 9.50
C LEU A 18 -5.75 1.18 11.00
N ASP A 19 -5.03 0.42 11.83
CA ASP A 19 -5.23 0.40 13.28
C ASP A 19 -4.94 1.78 13.91
N ILE A 20 -3.88 2.44 13.46
CA ILE A 20 -3.53 3.77 13.97
C ILE A 20 -4.59 4.78 13.56
N SER A 21 -5.04 4.75 12.32
CA SER A 21 -6.02 5.72 11.81
C SER A 21 -7.34 5.61 12.58
N GLU A 22 -7.93 4.43 12.73
CA GLU A 22 -9.21 4.28 13.44
C GLU A 22 -9.13 4.66 14.92
N ARG A 23 -8.02 4.32 15.60
CA ARG A 23 -7.87 4.60 17.03
C ARG A 23 -7.53 6.04 17.36
N ILE A 24 -6.94 6.78 16.43
CA ILE A 24 -6.43 8.13 16.64
C ILE A 24 -7.35 9.19 16.04
N PHE A 25 -8.00 8.94 14.90
CA PHE A 25 -8.74 9.99 14.21
C PHE A 25 -9.94 10.50 14.97
N GLU A 26 -10.75 9.65 15.59
CA GLU A 26 -11.92 10.12 16.34
C GLU A 26 -11.58 10.96 17.59
N PRO A 27 -10.69 10.51 18.50
CA PRO A 27 -10.42 11.24 19.74
C PRO A 27 -9.46 12.43 19.55
N LEU A 28 -8.69 12.51 18.47
CA LEU A 28 -7.63 13.50 18.27
C LEU A 28 -7.83 14.40 17.06
N THR A 29 -9.04 14.54 16.57
CA THR A 29 -9.35 15.42 15.42
C THR A 29 -8.80 16.84 15.63
N GLY A 30 -7.96 17.30 14.70
CA GLY A 30 -7.33 18.63 14.75
C GLY A 30 -6.14 18.78 15.72
N ARG A 31 -5.73 17.69 16.41
CA ARG A 31 -4.64 17.72 17.41
C ARG A 31 -3.52 16.74 17.13
N HIS A 32 -3.46 16.17 15.93
CA HIS A 32 -2.39 15.27 15.50
C HIS A 32 -1.85 15.65 14.15
N LEU A 33 -0.61 15.27 13.92
CA LEU A 33 0.04 15.28 12.61
C LEU A 33 0.30 13.83 12.22
N LEU A 34 -0.15 13.43 11.04
CA LEU A 34 0.08 12.10 10.50
C LEU A 34 1.27 12.13 9.55
N PHE A 35 2.23 11.24 9.79
CA PHE A 35 3.36 11.03 8.91
C PHE A 35 3.36 9.59 8.43
N HIS A 36 3.58 9.38 7.13
CA HIS A 36 3.77 8.07 6.54
C HIS A 36 5.26 7.83 6.32
N LEU A 37 5.78 6.75 6.89
CA LEU A 37 7.14 6.30 6.64
C LEU A 37 7.11 5.28 5.50
N TYR A 38 7.52 5.72 4.31
CA TYR A 38 7.61 4.87 3.13
C TYR A 38 8.93 4.10 3.10
N PRO A 39 9.02 3.00 2.31
CA PRO A 39 10.29 2.40 1.96
C PRO A 39 11.26 3.44 1.33
N PHE A 40 12.54 3.10 1.26
CA PHE A 40 13.54 4.02 0.71
C PHE A 40 13.20 4.50 -0.69
N SER A 41 13.39 5.78 -0.94
CA SER A 41 13.43 6.32 -2.31
C SER A 41 14.77 5.98 -2.98
N LEU A 42 14.80 5.95 -4.31
CA LEU A 42 16.04 5.77 -5.05
C LEU A 42 17.06 6.88 -4.75
N LYS A 43 16.59 8.09 -4.46
CA LYS A 43 17.45 9.21 -4.07
C LYS A 43 18.15 8.99 -2.74
N GLU A 44 17.48 8.36 -1.77
CA GLU A 44 18.08 8.01 -0.48
C GLU A 44 19.08 6.85 -0.61
N LEU A 45 18.76 5.86 -1.46
CA LEU A 45 19.66 4.72 -1.70
C LEU A 45 20.90 5.10 -2.51
N TYR A 46 20.77 6.07 -3.43
CA TYR A 46 21.84 6.41 -4.38
C TYR A 46 22.12 7.92 -4.44
N PRO A 47 22.45 8.57 -3.30
CA PRO A 47 22.56 10.03 -3.23
C PRO A 47 23.69 10.63 -4.08
N LYS A 48 24.67 9.81 -4.47
CA LYS A 48 25.87 10.21 -5.24
C LYS A 48 26.00 9.54 -6.60
N LYS A 49 24.99 8.76 -7.01
CA LYS A 49 25.01 8.04 -8.29
C LYS A 49 24.47 8.93 -9.42
N SER A 50 25.01 8.74 -10.63
CA SER A 50 24.47 9.32 -11.84
C SER A 50 23.11 8.69 -12.20
N LEU A 51 22.32 9.37 -13.01
CA LEU A 51 21.03 8.85 -13.48
C LEU A 51 21.19 7.47 -14.15
N PHE A 52 22.19 7.31 -15.01
CA PHE A 52 22.48 6.06 -15.68
C PHE A 52 22.79 4.89 -14.71
N GLU A 53 23.56 5.17 -13.66
CA GLU A 53 23.85 4.14 -12.64
C GLU A 53 22.58 3.75 -11.84
N VAL A 54 21.68 4.71 -11.60
CA VAL A 54 20.40 4.46 -10.92
C VAL A 54 19.46 3.64 -11.81
N GLU A 55 19.38 3.97 -13.09
CA GLU A 55 18.57 3.24 -14.08
C GLU A 55 18.99 1.77 -14.18
N ASN A 56 20.29 1.47 -14.10
CA ASN A 56 20.78 0.09 -14.07
C ASN A 56 20.34 -0.71 -12.83
N GLN A 57 20.00 -0.02 -11.74
CA GLN A 57 19.48 -0.66 -10.51
C GLN A 57 17.95 -0.81 -10.51
N LEU A 58 17.26 -0.07 -11.36
CA LEU A 58 15.81 0.00 -11.40
C LEU A 58 15.11 -1.38 -11.53
N PRO A 59 15.58 -2.32 -12.37
CA PRO A 59 14.96 -3.64 -12.47
C PRO A 59 14.90 -4.40 -11.14
N PHE A 60 15.94 -4.30 -10.32
CA PHE A 60 15.93 -4.89 -8.98
C PHE A 60 14.86 -4.27 -8.10
N HIS A 61 14.78 -2.95 -8.07
CA HIS A 61 13.84 -2.22 -7.23
C HIS A 61 12.38 -2.38 -7.66
N LEU A 62 12.14 -2.53 -8.96
CA LEU A 62 10.80 -2.82 -9.48
C LEU A 62 10.30 -4.22 -9.10
N VAL A 63 11.21 -5.20 -8.96
CA VAL A 63 10.85 -6.57 -8.60
C VAL A 63 10.78 -6.77 -7.09
N TYR A 64 11.75 -6.25 -6.34
CA TYR A 64 11.91 -6.55 -4.92
C TYR A 64 11.48 -5.41 -3.99
N GLY A 65 11.28 -4.21 -4.54
CA GLY A 65 10.93 -3.02 -3.75
C GLY A 65 12.12 -2.44 -2.98
N ASN A 66 11.83 -1.50 -2.10
CA ASN A 66 12.82 -0.67 -1.42
C ASN A 66 12.73 -0.78 0.11
N TYR A 67 12.21 -1.88 0.65
CA TYR A 67 12.26 -2.11 2.08
C TYR A 67 13.72 -2.22 2.56
N PRO A 68 14.07 -1.66 3.73
CA PRO A 68 15.45 -1.62 4.23
C PRO A 68 16.14 -2.98 4.21
N ASP A 69 15.49 -4.01 4.77
CA ASP A 69 16.07 -5.36 4.83
C ASP A 69 16.36 -5.93 3.45
N ILE A 70 15.51 -5.68 2.46
CA ILE A 70 15.69 -6.14 1.09
C ILE A 70 16.83 -5.39 0.42
N CYS A 71 16.91 -4.06 0.62
CA CYS A 71 17.97 -3.24 0.04
C CYS A 71 19.36 -3.57 0.59
N LEU A 72 19.44 -3.93 1.87
CA LEU A 72 20.67 -4.26 2.56
C LEU A 72 21.12 -5.71 2.32
N ASN A 73 20.20 -6.64 2.07
CA ASN A 73 20.47 -8.09 1.93
C ASN A 73 19.96 -8.59 0.57
N ARG A 74 20.53 -8.08 -0.51
CA ARG A 74 20.08 -8.36 -1.88
C ARG A 74 20.13 -9.82 -2.29
N GLU A 75 21.09 -10.58 -1.78
CA GLU A 75 21.22 -12.01 -2.05
C GLU A 75 19.99 -12.80 -1.57
N ASP A 76 19.42 -12.38 -0.43
CA ASP A 76 18.23 -12.97 0.17
C ASP A 76 16.92 -12.25 -0.21
N ALA A 77 16.96 -11.27 -1.10
CA ALA A 77 15.83 -10.40 -1.44
C ALA A 77 14.52 -11.16 -1.74
N LYS A 78 14.62 -12.27 -2.47
CA LYS A 78 13.45 -13.11 -2.81
C LYS A 78 12.80 -13.74 -1.58
N VAL A 79 13.60 -14.23 -0.65
CA VAL A 79 13.12 -14.86 0.60
C VAL A 79 12.53 -13.81 1.51
N LEU A 80 13.22 -12.67 1.66
CA LEU A 80 12.77 -11.53 2.47
C LEU A 80 11.46 -10.98 1.95
N LEU A 81 11.34 -10.77 0.64
CA LEU A 81 10.09 -10.29 0.02
C LEU A 81 8.93 -11.27 0.24
N LYS A 82 9.17 -12.58 0.11
CA LYS A 82 8.14 -13.59 0.35
C LYS A 82 7.67 -13.59 1.80
N ASN A 83 8.60 -13.47 2.75
CA ASN A 83 8.28 -13.38 4.18
C ASN A 83 7.51 -12.11 4.49
N LEU A 84 7.94 -10.97 3.96
CA LEU A 84 7.28 -9.68 4.11
C LEU A 84 5.84 -9.72 3.58
N ALA A 85 5.67 -10.20 2.34
CA ALA A 85 4.35 -10.33 1.72
C ALA A 85 3.44 -11.26 2.52
N GLY A 86 3.94 -12.40 2.99
CA GLY A 86 3.17 -13.34 3.82
C GLY A 86 2.75 -12.73 5.15
N GLN A 87 3.65 -12.07 5.85
CA GLN A 87 3.36 -11.44 7.14
C GLN A 87 2.39 -10.26 7.00
N TYR A 88 2.65 -9.39 6.03
CA TYR A 88 1.86 -8.17 5.83
C TYR A 88 0.44 -8.48 5.33
N LEU A 89 0.31 -9.29 4.27
CA LEU A 89 -0.99 -9.62 3.69
C LEU A 89 -1.85 -10.46 4.64
N TYR A 90 -1.27 -11.46 5.28
CA TYR A 90 -2.06 -12.37 6.09
C TYR A 90 -2.33 -11.84 7.50
N LYS A 91 -1.42 -11.06 8.08
CA LYS A 91 -1.56 -10.59 9.46
C LYS A 91 -2.34 -9.27 9.54
N ASP A 92 -2.01 -8.30 8.71
CA ASP A 92 -2.57 -6.95 8.83
C ASP A 92 -3.83 -6.76 7.99
N VAL A 93 -3.88 -7.31 6.77
CA VAL A 93 -5.01 -7.12 5.86
C VAL A 93 -6.16 -8.09 6.15
N LEU A 94 -5.87 -9.37 6.43
CA LEU A 94 -6.92 -10.37 6.64
C LEU A 94 -7.61 -10.26 8.00
N VAL A 95 -6.88 -9.79 9.03
CA VAL A 95 -7.44 -9.63 10.39
C VAL A 95 -8.32 -8.38 10.49
N TRP A 96 -8.09 -7.38 9.64
CA TRP A 96 -8.68 -6.05 9.77
C TRP A 96 -10.21 -5.98 9.65
N LYS A 97 -10.85 -6.76 8.82
CA LYS A 97 -12.31 -6.61 8.55
C LYS A 97 -13.07 -7.91 8.38
N ASP A 98 -12.81 -8.92 9.20
CA ASP A 98 -13.53 -10.19 9.04
C ASP A 98 -13.64 -10.60 7.56
N ILE A 99 -12.48 -10.58 6.86
CA ILE A 99 -12.48 -10.97 5.45
C ILE A 99 -13.03 -12.37 5.35
N ARG A 100 -14.29 -12.47 4.95
CA ARG A 100 -15.03 -13.72 4.90
C ARG A 100 -14.45 -14.74 3.92
N LYS A 101 -13.61 -14.27 2.98
CA LYS A 101 -13.05 -15.11 1.90
C LYS A 101 -11.60 -14.71 1.60
N PRO A 102 -10.61 -15.16 2.43
CA PRO A 102 -9.19 -14.89 2.18
C PRO A 102 -8.70 -15.30 0.79
N GLU A 103 -9.23 -16.43 0.29
CA GLU A 103 -8.88 -16.94 -1.04
C GLU A 103 -9.29 -15.98 -2.19
N LEU A 104 -10.36 -15.22 -1.99
CA LEU A 104 -10.82 -14.24 -2.97
C LEU A 104 -9.84 -13.07 -3.04
N LEU A 105 -9.31 -12.63 -1.90
CA LEU A 105 -8.31 -11.57 -1.84
C LEU A 105 -7.01 -11.99 -2.53
N ASP A 106 -6.53 -13.21 -2.30
CA ASP A 106 -5.33 -13.74 -2.97
C ASP A 106 -5.52 -13.78 -4.50
N LYS A 107 -6.67 -14.27 -4.97
CA LYS A 107 -6.98 -14.28 -6.40
C LYS A 107 -7.07 -12.87 -6.98
N LEU A 108 -7.69 -11.94 -6.27
CA LEU A 108 -7.77 -10.54 -6.70
C LEU A 108 -6.37 -9.93 -6.80
N LEU A 109 -5.51 -10.12 -5.81
CA LEU A 109 -4.13 -9.65 -5.83
C LEU A 109 -3.34 -10.18 -7.03
N ARG A 110 -3.49 -11.46 -7.35
CA ARG A 110 -2.85 -12.05 -8.53
C ARG A 110 -3.33 -11.41 -9.83
N LEU A 111 -4.64 -11.19 -9.97
CA LEU A 111 -5.20 -10.52 -11.15
C LEU A 111 -4.71 -9.07 -11.27
N LEU A 112 -4.66 -8.34 -10.16
CA LEU A 112 -4.11 -6.99 -10.13
C LEU A 112 -2.61 -6.97 -10.45
N ALA A 113 -1.83 -7.94 -9.96
CA ALA A 113 -0.41 -8.06 -10.27
C ALA A 113 -0.13 -8.24 -11.77
N TYR A 114 -1.00 -8.95 -12.49
CA TYR A 114 -0.89 -9.08 -13.96
C TYR A 114 -1.28 -7.80 -14.71
N GLN A 115 -1.96 -6.86 -14.06
CA GLN A 115 -2.45 -5.61 -14.64
C GLN A 115 -1.70 -4.37 -14.11
N VAL A 116 -0.58 -4.54 -13.43
CA VAL A 116 0.22 -3.40 -12.91
C VAL A 116 0.60 -2.47 -14.06
N GLY A 117 0.30 -1.17 -13.88
CA GLY A 117 0.55 -0.14 -14.90
C GLY A 117 -0.47 -0.13 -16.05
N SER A 118 -1.55 -0.88 -15.96
CA SER A 118 -2.63 -0.95 -16.95
C SER A 118 -3.95 -0.44 -16.37
N GLU A 119 -4.90 -0.16 -17.25
CA GLU A 119 -6.27 0.17 -16.85
C GLU A 119 -6.97 -1.07 -16.27
N VAL A 120 -7.60 -0.92 -15.09
CA VAL A 120 -8.26 -2.01 -14.36
C VAL A 120 -9.77 -1.81 -14.39
N SER A 121 -10.50 -2.82 -14.85
CA SER A 121 -11.96 -2.84 -14.85
C SER A 121 -12.49 -3.63 -13.65
N ILE A 122 -13.14 -2.95 -12.71
CA ILE A 122 -13.78 -3.57 -11.55
C ILE A 122 -14.84 -4.59 -11.98
N HIS A 123 -15.60 -4.26 -13.02
CA HIS A 123 -16.65 -5.15 -13.54
C HIS A 123 -16.06 -6.45 -14.12
N GLU A 124 -14.94 -6.36 -14.85
CA GLU A 124 -14.25 -7.52 -15.38
C GLU A 124 -13.71 -8.42 -14.26
N LEU A 125 -13.06 -7.83 -13.25
CA LEU A 125 -12.56 -8.55 -12.08
C LEU A 125 -13.70 -9.23 -11.32
N ALA A 126 -14.84 -8.56 -11.16
CA ALA A 126 -16.03 -9.12 -10.52
C ALA A 126 -16.57 -10.33 -11.26
N ASN A 127 -16.64 -10.27 -12.59
CA ASN A 127 -17.07 -11.37 -13.45
C ASN A 127 -16.10 -12.55 -13.38
N GLN A 128 -14.79 -12.31 -13.47
CA GLN A 128 -13.76 -13.37 -13.38
C GLN A 128 -13.78 -14.08 -12.02
N LEU A 129 -13.98 -13.32 -10.95
CA LEU A 129 -14.00 -13.86 -9.58
C LEU A 129 -15.39 -14.33 -9.13
N LYS A 130 -16.44 -14.16 -9.97
CA LYS A 130 -17.83 -14.54 -9.70
C LYS A 130 -18.37 -13.91 -8.41
N VAL A 131 -18.14 -12.64 -8.24
CA VAL A 131 -18.59 -11.82 -7.11
C VAL A 131 -19.21 -10.52 -7.62
N LYS A 132 -19.82 -9.75 -6.72
CA LYS A 132 -20.37 -8.42 -7.04
C LYS A 132 -19.25 -7.39 -7.15
N SER A 133 -19.46 -6.36 -7.98
CA SER A 133 -18.52 -5.24 -8.15
C SER A 133 -18.20 -4.54 -6.82
N GLU A 134 -19.22 -4.34 -5.96
CA GLU A 134 -19.05 -3.71 -4.66
C GLU A 134 -18.10 -4.49 -3.74
N THR A 135 -18.03 -5.83 -3.90
CA THR A 135 -17.08 -6.66 -3.16
C THR A 135 -15.65 -6.40 -3.64
N ILE A 136 -15.45 -6.27 -4.95
CA ILE A 136 -14.13 -5.95 -5.52
C ILE A 136 -13.70 -4.56 -5.11
N GLU A 137 -14.56 -3.56 -5.20
CA GLU A 137 -14.28 -2.19 -4.74
C GLU A 137 -13.86 -2.16 -3.28
N SER A 138 -14.62 -2.84 -2.41
CA SER A 138 -14.30 -2.92 -0.98
C SER A 138 -12.92 -3.56 -0.71
N TYR A 139 -12.54 -4.57 -1.49
CA TYR A 139 -11.25 -5.23 -1.35
C TYR A 139 -10.10 -4.37 -1.93
N ILE A 140 -10.32 -3.69 -3.04
CA ILE A 140 -9.36 -2.72 -3.60
C ILE A 140 -9.13 -1.58 -2.62
N ASP A 141 -10.19 -1.01 -2.04
CA ASP A 141 -10.08 0.05 -1.02
C ASP A 141 -9.32 -0.41 0.23
N LEU A 142 -9.53 -1.65 0.64
CA LEU A 142 -8.77 -2.23 1.75
C LEU A 142 -7.29 -2.36 1.43
N LEU A 143 -6.95 -2.87 0.24
CA LEU A 143 -5.58 -3.00 -0.22
C LEU A 143 -4.87 -1.65 -0.38
N GLU A 144 -5.59 -0.64 -0.84
CA GLU A 144 -5.09 0.73 -0.97
C GLU A 144 -4.84 1.37 0.41
N LYS A 145 -5.79 1.25 1.33
CA LYS A 145 -5.64 1.73 2.72
C LYS A 145 -4.52 1.01 3.49
N SER A 146 -4.22 -0.22 3.08
CA SER A 146 -3.11 -1.01 3.64
C SER A 146 -1.78 -0.78 2.90
N PHE A 147 -1.72 0.15 1.94
CA PHE A 147 -0.53 0.44 1.12
C PHE A 147 0.02 -0.77 0.34
N VAL A 148 -0.81 -1.76 0.05
CA VAL A 148 -0.44 -2.92 -0.80
C VAL A 148 -0.49 -2.54 -2.27
N ILE A 149 -1.46 -1.71 -2.65
CA ILE A 149 -1.60 -1.15 -3.99
C ILE A 149 -1.75 0.36 -3.92
N TYR A 150 -1.46 1.01 -5.04
CA TYR A 150 -1.68 2.45 -5.23
C TYR A 150 -2.48 2.65 -6.52
N ARG A 151 -3.57 3.40 -6.43
CA ARG A 151 -4.39 3.75 -7.57
C ARG A 151 -3.85 5.01 -8.22
N LEU A 152 -3.58 4.94 -9.51
CA LEU A 152 -3.30 6.12 -10.32
C LEU A 152 -4.59 6.54 -11.02
N ASN A 153 -5.14 7.64 -10.59
CA ASN A 153 -6.35 8.19 -11.20
C ASN A 153 -6.04 8.74 -12.59
N ALA A 154 -7.02 8.67 -13.49
CA ALA A 154 -6.89 9.23 -14.82
C ALA A 154 -6.63 10.74 -14.72
N PHE A 155 -5.56 11.22 -15.35
CA PHE A 155 -5.31 12.65 -15.47
C PHE A 155 -6.21 13.24 -16.57
N SER A 156 -6.96 14.28 -16.26
CA SER A 156 -7.77 15.01 -17.25
C SER A 156 -7.74 16.51 -16.96
N ASN A 157 -7.59 17.31 -18.02
CA ASN A 157 -7.76 18.77 -17.92
C ASN A 157 -9.21 19.19 -17.62
N HIS A 158 -10.15 18.26 -17.61
CA HIS A 158 -11.55 18.48 -17.24
C HIS A 158 -11.88 17.73 -15.94
N PRO A 159 -12.11 18.43 -14.82
CA PRO A 159 -12.36 17.81 -13.50
C PRO A 159 -13.50 16.78 -13.51
N ARG A 160 -14.56 17.00 -14.29
CA ARG A 160 -15.69 16.06 -14.40
C ARG A 160 -15.28 14.71 -15.03
N LYS A 161 -14.33 14.73 -15.98
CA LYS A 161 -13.87 13.50 -16.63
C LYS A 161 -12.88 12.71 -15.76
N GLU A 162 -12.21 13.40 -14.85
CA GLU A 162 -11.31 12.80 -13.88
C GLU A 162 -12.06 11.94 -12.86
N VAL A 163 -13.24 12.41 -12.44
CA VAL A 163 -14.11 11.70 -11.47
C VAL A 163 -14.91 10.56 -12.12
N THR A 164 -15.26 10.68 -13.41
CA THR A 164 -16.10 9.67 -14.10
C THR A 164 -15.32 8.52 -14.73
N LYS A 165 -13.99 8.59 -14.79
CA LYS A 165 -13.11 7.52 -15.29
C LYS A 165 -12.41 6.72 -14.16
N MET A 166 -13.00 6.75 -12.98
CA MET A 166 -12.59 5.86 -11.90
C MET A 166 -13.15 4.47 -12.08
#